data_b2063cbfc8cd8dd71063431ac642d02b
#
_entry.id   b2063cbfc8cd8dd71063431ac642d02b
#
_cell.length_a   1.000
_cell.length_b   1.000
_cell.length_c   1.000
_cell.angle_alpha   90.00
_cell.angle_beta   90.00
_cell.angle_gamma   90.00
#
_symmetry.space_group_name_H-M   'P 1'
#
loop_
_entity.id
_entity.type
_entity.pdbx_description
1 polymer ?
#
loop_
_entity_poly.entity_id
_entity_poly.type
_entity_poly.pdbx_seq_one_letter_code
_entity_poly.pdbx_strand_id
1 'polypeptide(L)'
;VRLLLALFTAHASSVEARTQVRIAQLQSDRTILRELAQQQTTGERAGYGGGGVTALQNVISNLNRELTNLRRRQKKHANAQREHRRQRVRSGAMTVGFVGYTNAGKSSLFQHLSGKTVLVEDQLFSTLETTVGRMEKSPRILLADTIGFIDNIPNATLAAFKATIAEAIDADLTLVLLDTSD
;
A
#
# COMPACT_ATOMS: atom_id res chain seq x y z
N VAL A 1 -9.22 11.58 2.87
CA VAL A 1 -8.89 10.16 3.15
C VAL A 1 -9.85 9.22 2.42
N ARG A 2 -11.17 9.34 2.58
CA ARG A 2 -12.16 8.41 1.99
C ARG A 2 -12.11 8.35 0.47
N LEU A 3 -12.00 9.50 -0.22
CA LEU A 3 -11.90 9.55 -1.68
C LEU A 3 -10.63 8.83 -2.18
N LEU A 4 -9.51 9.05 -1.52
CA LEU A 4 -8.24 8.40 -1.85
C LEU A 4 -8.30 6.87 -1.64
N LEU A 5 -8.94 6.42 -0.55
CA LEU A 5 -9.15 4.99 -0.30
C LEU A 5 -10.11 4.35 -1.31
N ALA A 6 -11.11 5.08 -1.79
CA ALA A 6 -12.00 4.62 -2.87
C ALA A 6 -11.22 4.45 -4.19
N LEU A 7 -10.37 5.42 -4.54
CA LEU A 7 -9.48 5.33 -5.70
C LEU A 7 -8.57 4.10 -5.61
N PHE A 8 -7.92 3.90 -4.46
CA PHE A 8 -7.08 2.73 -4.23
C PHE A 8 -7.86 1.41 -4.28
N THR A 9 -9.11 1.39 -3.81
CA THR A 9 -9.96 0.20 -3.91
C THR A 9 -10.23 -0.18 -5.37
N ALA A 10 -10.46 0.83 -6.22
CA ALA A 10 -10.71 0.62 -7.64
C ALA A 10 -9.47 0.08 -8.39
N HIS A 11 -8.25 0.49 -7.98
CA HIS A 11 -7.00 0.11 -8.64
C HIS A 11 -6.31 -1.11 -8.00
N ALA A 12 -6.78 -1.59 -6.84
CA ALA A 12 -6.20 -2.76 -6.18
C ALA A 12 -6.56 -4.05 -6.92
N SER A 13 -5.64 -4.56 -7.71
CA SER A 13 -5.82 -5.78 -8.51
C SER A 13 -5.37 -7.02 -7.76
N SER A 14 -4.29 -6.96 -6.98
CA SER A 14 -3.78 -8.11 -6.22
C SER A 14 -4.45 -8.30 -4.86
N VAL A 15 -4.22 -9.47 -4.29
CA VAL A 15 -4.64 -9.81 -2.92
C VAL A 15 -3.91 -8.94 -1.90
N GLU A 16 -2.64 -8.63 -2.16
CA GLU A 16 -1.79 -7.80 -1.32
C GLU A 16 -2.31 -6.36 -1.26
N ALA A 17 -2.52 -5.73 -2.42
CA ALA A 17 -3.03 -4.35 -2.50
C ALA A 17 -4.42 -4.25 -1.87
N ARG A 18 -5.33 -5.17 -2.16
CA ARG A 18 -6.65 -5.23 -1.51
C ARG A 18 -6.54 -5.35 0.01
N THR A 19 -5.62 -6.17 0.49
CA THR A 19 -5.36 -6.33 1.93
C THR A 19 -4.85 -5.03 2.55
N GLN A 20 -3.93 -4.33 1.88
CA GLN A 20 -3.40 -3.05 2.34
C GLN A 20 -4.48 -1.96 2.39
N VAL A 21 -5.26 -1.83 1.31
CA VAL A 21 -6.37 -0.87 1.24
C VAL A 21 -7.40 -1.18 2.32
N ARG A 22 -7.75 -2.44 2.52
CA ARG A 22 -8.70 -2.86 3.57
C ARG A 22 -8.19 -2.52 4.97
N ILE A 23 -6.91 -2.71 5.25
CA ILE A 23 -6.29 -2.30 6.52
C ILE A 23 -6.44 -0.79 6.72
N ALA A 24 -6.16 0.02 5.70
CA ALA A 24 -6.28 1.48 5.78
C ALA A 24 -7.74 1.93 6.01
N GLN A 25 -8.70 1.31 5.33
CA GLN A 25 -10.13 1.55 5.55
C GLN A 25 -10.54 1.26 6.99
N LEU A 26 -10.23 0.05 7.49
CA LEU A 26 -10.57 -0.36 8.85
C LEU A 26 -9.90 0.51 9.92
N GLN A 27 -8.69 1.01 9.66
CA GLN A 27 -8.02 1.95 10.57
C GLN A 27 -8.75 3.30 10.62
N SER A 28 -9.17 3.81 9.46
CA SER A 28 -9.95 5.05 9.38
C SER A 28 -11.30 4.91 10.09
N ASP A 29 -12.02 3.83 9.82
CA ASP A 29 -13.33 3.56 10.43
C ASP A 29 -13.21 3.39 11.96
N ARG A 30 -12.16 2.69 12.42
CA ARG A 30 -11.89 2.53 13.85
C ARG A 30 -11.64 3.87 14.55
N THR A 31 -10.94 4.79 13.91
CA THR A 31 -10.69 6.13 14.48
C THR A 31 -12.00 6.87 14.65
N ILE A 32 -12.84 6.90 13.62
CA ILE A 32 -14.16 7.57 13.66
C ILE A 32 -15.06 6.96 14.75
N LEU A 33 -15.11 5.62 14.83
CA LEU A 33 -15.95 4.93 15.82
C LEU A 33 -15.46 5.17 17.25
N ARG A 34 -14.15 5.31 17.48
CA ARG A 34 -13.61 5.67 18.80
C ARG A 34 -13.96 7.09 19.19
N GLU A 35 -13.88 8.04 18.29
CA GLU A 35 -14.28 9.42 18.52
C GLU A 35 -15.78 9.50 18.87
N LEU A 36 -16.64 8.78 18.13
CA LEU A 36 -18.07 8.71 18.44
C LEU A 36 -18.35 8.06 19.80
N ALA A 37 -17.65 6.98 20.14
CA ALA A 37 -17.79 6.33 21.44
C ALA A 37 -17.38 7.25 22.61
N GLN A 38 -16.33 8.05 22.43
CA GLN A 38 -15.89 9.03 23.42
C GLN A 38 -16.92 10.17 23.61
N GLN A 39 -17.53 10.66 22.54
CA GLN A 39 -18.57 11.68 22.61
C GLN A 39 -19.82 11.18 23.34
N GLN A 40 -20.21 9.92 23.16
CA GLN A 40 -21.37 9.34 23.86
C GLN A 40 -21.12 9.18 25.36
N THR A 41 -19.89 8.85 25.78
CA THR A 41 -19.55 8.70 27.21
C THR A 41 -19.49 10.02 27.97
N THR A 42 -19.26 11.15 27.29
CA THR A 42 -19.21 12.48 27.90
C THR A 42 -20.60 13.14 28.04
N GLY A 43 -21.61 12.62 27.37
CA GLY A 43 -22.96 13.20 27.35
C GLY A 43 -24.03 12.44 28.16
N GLU A 44 -23.81 11.23 28.58
CA GLU A 44 -24.81 10.40 29.26
C GLU A 44 -24.60 10.34 30.78
N ARG A 45 -25.59 10.85 31.54
CA ARG A 45 -25.77 10.51 32.94
C ARG A 45 -25.95 9.00 33.10
N ALA A 46 -25.22 8.38 34.00
CA ALA A 46 -25.31 6.95 34.32
C ALA A 46 -26.76 6.59 34.74
N GLY A 47 -27.49 5.97 33.82
CA GLY A 47 -28.83 5.48 34.13
C GLY A 47 -29.74 5.43 32.90
N TYR A 48 -29.92 4.24 32.31
CA TYR A 48 -30.79 3.95 31.17
C TYR A 48 -30.21 4.25 29.77
N GLY A 49 -29.34 3.37 29.26
CA GLY A 49 -28.88 3.47 27.88
C GLY A 49 -27.67 2.61 27.50
N GLY A 50 -27.23 1.68 28.34
CA GLY A 50 -26.01 0.87 28.16
C GLY A 50 -25.92 0.04 26.86
N GLY A 51 -26.99 -0.09 26.09
CA GLY A 51 -27.02 -0.88 24.85
C GLY A 51 -26.20 -0.28 23.70
N GLY A 52 -26.20 1.03 23.56
CA GLY A 52 -25.48 1.73 22.46
C GLY A 52 -23.97 1.67 22.62
N VAL A 53 -23.46 1.94 23.81
CA VAL A 53 -22.04 1.88 24.14
C VAL A 53 -21.49 0.47 23.98
N THR A 54 -22.21 -0.53 24.44
CA THR A 54 -21.85 -1.95 24.30
C THR A 54 -21.84 -2.38 22.83
N ALA A 55 -22.80 -1.94 22.02
CA ALA A 55 -22.85 -2.23 20.61
C ALA A 55 -21.64 -1.62 19.87
N LEU A 56 -21.28 -0.37 20.14
CA LEU A 56 -20.10 0.28 19.57
C LEU A 56 -18.80 -0.42 19.98
N GLN A 57 -18.67 -0.80 21.25
CA GLN A 57 -17.51 -1.56 21.73
C GLN A 57 -17.38 -2.91 21.02
N ASN A 58 -18.49 -3.62 20.78
CA ASN A 58 -18.48 -4.88 20.02
C ASN A 58 -18.05 -4.67 18.58
N VAL A 59 -18.51 -3.61 17.91
CA VAL A 59 -18.07 -3.26 16.56
C VAL A 59 -16.57 -2.98 16.54
N ILE A 60 -16.06 -2.16 17.44
CA ILE A 60 -14.62 -1.84 17.56
C ILE A 60 -13.80 -3.11 17.82
N SER A 61 -14.30 -4.02 18.66
CA SER A 61 -13.64 -5.30 18.94
C SER A 61 -13.53 -6.17 17.68
N ASN A 62 -14.61 -6.28 16.91
CA ASN A 62 -14.63 -7.02 15.65
C ASN A 62 -13.66 -6.42 14.62
N LEU A 63 -13.63 -5.08 14.49
CA LEU A 63 -12.66 -4.38 13.63
C LEU A 63 -11.21 -4.65 14.05
N ASN A 64 -10.92 -4.64 15.35
CA ASN A 64 -9.58 -4.95 15.86
C ASN A 64 -9.16 -6.39 15.53
N ARG A 65 -10.09 -7.36 15.61
CA ARG A 65 -9.85 -8.75 15.25
C ARG A 65 -9.56 -8.89 13.75
N GLU A 66 -10.36 -8.24 12.91
CA GLU A 66 -10.14 -8.21 11.45
C GLU A 66 -8.78 -7.59 11.10
N LEU A 67 -8.45 -6.44 11.68
CA LEU A 67 -7.15 -5.78 11.53
C LEU A 67 -5.98 -6.70 11.92
N THR A 68 -6.08 -7.42 13.02
CA THR A 68 -5.05 -8.35 13.48
C THR A 68 -4.85 -9.48 12.47
N ASN A 69 -5.92 -10.04 11.94
CA ASN A 69 -5.86 -11.10 10.95
C ASN A 69 -5.25 -10.63 9.63
N LEU A 70 -5.63 -9.45 9.14
CA LEU A 70 -5.09 -8.87 7.91
C LEU A 70 -3.60 -8.53 8.06
N ARG A 71 -3.17 -7.95 9.18
CA ARG A 71 -1.76 -7.67 9.46
C ARG A 71 -0.92 -8.94 9.53
N ARG A 72 -1.48 -10.04 10.08
CA ARG A 72 -0.80 -11.34 10.08
C ARG A 72 -0.59 -11.87 8.66
N ARG A 73 -1.60 -11.73 7.78
CA ARG A 73 -1.49 -12.07 6.35
C ARG A 73 -0.42 -11.22 5.67
N GLN A 74 -0.47 -9.90 5.86
CA GLN A 74 0.52 -8.97 5.30
C GLN A 74 1.96 -9.33 5.73
N LYS A 75 2.17 -9.65 7.02
CA LYS A 75 3.48 -10.08 7.52
C LYS A 75 3.96 -11.38 6.86
N LYS A 76 3.06 -12.34 6.61
CA LYS A 76 3.40 -13.58 5.89
C LYS A 76 3.86 -13.29 4.46
N HIS A 77 3.14 -12.42 3.73
CA HIS A 77 3.52 -12.02 2.38
C HIS A 77 4.86 -11.28 2.37
N ALA A 78 5.08 -10.33 3.26
CA ALA A 78 6.35 -9.62 3.38
C ALA A 78 7.54 -10.58 3.66
N ASN A 79 7.34 -11.61 4.48
CA ASN A 79 8.39 -12.61 4.73
C ASN A 79 8.67 -13.47 3.49
N ALA A 80 7.64 -13.87 2.74
CA ALA A 80 7.82 -14.60 1.49
C ALA A 80 8.57 -13.78 0.44
N GLN A 81 8.23 -12.49 0.29
CA GLN A 81 8.93 -11.57 -0.60
C GLN A 81 10.41 -11.42 -0.21
N ARG A 82 10.72 -11.28 1.09
CA ARG A 82 12.11 -11.23 1.59
C ARG A 82 12.90 -12.49 1.23
N GLU A 83 12.28 -13.66 1.34
CA GLU A 83 12.92 -14.92 0.99
C GLU A 83 13.16 -15.02 -0.53
N HIS A 84 12.20 -14.66 -1.35
CA HIS A 84 12.38 -14.57 -2.80
C HIS A 84 13.49 -13.59 -3.18
N ARG A 85 13.61 -12.45 -2.46
CA ARG A 85 14.72 -11.51 -2.65
C ARG A 85 16.07 -12.15 -2.32
N ARG A 86 16.19 -12.83 -1.18
CA ARG A 86 17.42 -13.54 -0.82
C ARG A 86 17.83 -14.56 -1.88
N GLN A 87 16.87 -15.29 -2.45
CA GLN A 87 17.13 -16.23 -3.54
C GLN A 87 17.62 -15.50 -4.80
N ARG A 88 17.05 -14.34 -5.15
CA ARG A 88 17.50 -13.51 -6.28
C ARG A 88 18.95 -13.06 -6.09
N VAL A 89 19.29 -12.52 -4.93
CA VAL A 89 20.68 -12.11 -4.60
C VAL A 89 21.63 -13.28 -4.72
N ARG A 90 21.28 -14.46 -4.19
CA ARG A 90 22.11 -15.68 -4.31
C ARG A 90 22.30 -16.13 -5.77
N SER A 91 21.35 -15.88 -6.63
CA SER A 91 21.45 -16.17 -8.08
C SER A 91 22.24 -15.12 -8.86
N GLY A 92 22.79 -14.10 -8.19
CA GLY A 92 23.55 -13.01 -8.83
C GLY A 92 22.68 -12.03 -9.62
N ALA A 93 21.36 -12.00 -9.37
CA ALA A 93 20.47 -11.03 -9.97
C ALA A 93 20.51 -9.72 -9.17
N MET A 94 20.64 -8.60 -9.86
CA MET A 94 20.55 -7.24 -9.30
C MET A 94 19.13 -6.69 -9.49
N THR A 95 18.66 -5.93 -8.52
CA THR A 95 17.34 -5.30 -8.56
C THR A 95 17.48 -3.78 -8.68
N VAL A 96 16.75 -3.19 -9.62
CA VAL A 96 16.65 -1.74 -9.82
C VAL A 96 15.21 -1.32 -9.51
N GLY A 97 15.01 -0.47 -8.50
CA GLY A 97 13.72 0.07 -8.12
C GLY A 97 13.50 1.46 -8.71
N PHE A 98 12.29 1.73 -9.23
CA PHE A 98 11.89 3.04 -9.69
C PHE A 98 11.07 3.75 -8.62
N VAL A 99 11.45 5.00 -8.31
CA VAL A 99 10.81 5.85 -7.31
C VAL A 99 10.57 7.23 -7.92
N GLY A 100 9.51 7.89 -7.55
CA GLY A 100 9.16 9.23 -8.04
C GLY A 100 7.68 9.51 -7.90
N TYR A 101 7.28 10.74 -8.21
CA TYR A 101 5.88 11.16 -8.15
C TYR A 101 4.98 10.34 -9.08
N THR A 102 3.67 10.34 -8.81
CA THR A 102 2.69 9.84 -9.79
C THR A 102 2.84 10.62 -11.08
N ASN A 103 2.70 9.93 -12.20
CA ASN A 103 2.85 10.49 -13.55
C ASN A 103 4.27 10.93 -13.95
N ALA A 104 5.30 10.67 -13.15
CA ALA A 104 6.70 10.96 -13.51
C ALA A 104 7.31 9.96 -14.52
N GLY A 105 6.50 9.14 -15.20
CA GLY A 105 6.96 8.23 -16.25
C GLY A 105 7.59 6.91 -15.77
N LYS A 106 7.47 6.52 -14.49
CA LYS A 106 8.06 5.28 -13.95
C LYS A 106 7.64 4.03 -14.72
N SER A 107 6.33 3.81 -14.87
CA SER A 107 5.77 2.65 -15.55
C SER A 107 6.10 2.65 -17.05
N SER A 108 6.17 3.82 -17.68
CA SER A 108 6.60 3.97 -19.07
C SER A 108 8.07 3.55 -19.24
N LEU A 109 8.94 3.99 -18.35
CA LEU A 109 10.35 3.60 -18.36
C LEU A 109 10.52 2.11 -18.08
N PHE A 110 9.76 1.56 -17.12
CA PHE A 110 9.74 0.13 -16.84
C PHE A 110 9.34 -0.68 -18.06
N GLN A 111 8.26 -0.30 -18.73
CA GLN A 111 7.78 -0.95 -19.96
C GLN A 111 8.85 -0.93 -21.06
N HIS A 112 9.47 0.22 -21.27
CA HIS A 112 10.52 0.38 -22.28
C HIS A 112 11.74 -0.50 -22.01
N LEU A 113 12.16 -0.64 -20.75
CA LEU A 113 13.35 -1.40 -20.37
C LEU A 113 13.09 -2.90 -20.23
N SER A 114 11.89 -3.31 -19.84
CA SER A 114 11.53 -4.71 -19.60
C SER A 114 10.87 -5.40 -20.78
N GLY A 115 10.43 -4.65 -21.79
CA GLY A 115 9.61 -5.16 -22.89
C GLY A 115 8.22 -5.68 -22.47
N LYS A 116 7.87 -5.56 -21.17
CA LYS A 116 6.57 -5.99 -20.66
C LYS A 116 5.52 -4.90 -20.85
N THR A 117 4.39 -5.27 -21.39
CA THR A 117 3.22 -4.38 -21.45
C THR A 117 2.67 -4.19 -20.04
N VAL A 118 2.74 -2.98 -19.53
CA VAL A 118 2.11 -2.55 -18.29
C VAL A 118 1.02 -1.54 -18.66
N LEU A 119 -0.10 -1.58 -17.96
CA LEU A 119 -1.13 -0.55 -18.09
C LEU A 119 -0.51 0.79 -17.66
N VAL A 120 -0.12 1.58 -18.64
CA VAL A 120 0.31 2.97 -18.45
C VAL A 120 -0.93 3.82 -18.75
N GLU A 121 -1.56 4.30 -17.70
CA GLU A 121 -2.68 5.23 -17.81
C GLU A 121 -2.25 6.58 -17.24
N ASP A 122 -2.71 7.67 -17.87
CA ASP A 122 -2.55 9.04 -17.35
C ASP A 122 -3.47 9.28 -16.13
N GLN A 123 -3.47 8.33 -15.21
CA GLN A 123 -4.25 8.38 -13.97
C GLN A 123 -3.35 8.30 -12.76
N LEU A 124 -3.74 9.01 -11.71
CA LEU A 124 -3.08 8.92 -10.42
C LEU A 124 -3.15 7.48 -9.90
N PHE A 125 -1.99 6.91 -9.52
CA PHE A 125 -1.88 5.54 -9.00
C PHE A 125 -2.22 4.43 -10.00
N SER A 126 -1.80 4.55 -11.24
CA SER A 126 -1.88 3.45 -12.22
C SER A 126 -1.18 2.18 -11.72
N THR A 127 -0.14 2.32 -10.89
CA THR A 127 0.57 1.20 -10.24
C THR A 127 0.37 1.28 -8.73
N LEU A 128 -0.40 0.37 -8.16
CA LEU A 128 -0.56 0.18 -6.70
C LEU A 128 0.34 -0.91 -6.14
N GLU A 129 0.90 -1.71 -7.00
CA GLU A 129 1.68 -2.90 -6.67
C GLU A 129 3.04 -2.81 -7.33
N THR A 130 4.04 -3.42 -6.68
CA THR A 130 5.34 -3.55 -7.32
C THR A 130 5.24 -4.55 -8.48
N THR A 131 5.42 -4.08 -9.69
CA THR A 131 5.57 -4.94 -10.85
C THR A 131 7.04 -5.25 -11.08
N VAL A 132 7.39 -6.55 -11.09
CA VAL A 132 8.77 -6.97 -11.33
C VAL A 132 8.91 -7.53 -12.74
N GLY A 133 9.91 -7.03 -13.47
CA GLY A 133 10.28 -7.48 -14.80
C GLY A 133 11.78 -7.69 -14.93
N ARG A 134 12.20 -8.48 -15.92
CA ARG A 134 13.61 -8.58 -16.29
C ARG A 134 13.94 -7.52 -17.32
N MET A 135 15.10 -6.91 -17.21
CA MET A 135 15.58 -6.01 -18.23
C MET A 135 15.88 -6.79 -19.52
N GLU A 136 15.33 -6.35 -20.64
CA GLU A 136 15.41 -7.08 -21.91
C GLU A 136 16.86 -7.31 -22.36
N LYS A 137 17.70 -6.27 -22.30
CA LYS A 137 19.10 -6.31 -22.70
C LYS A 137 20.04 -6.93 -21.67
N SER A 138 19.58 -7.14 -20.44
CA SER A 138 20.38 -7.67 -19.33
C SER A 138 19.53 -8.50 -18.38
N PRO A 139 19.28 -9.79 -18.69
CA PRO A 139 18.32 -10.62 -17.95
C PRO A 139 18.66 -10.86 -16.47
N ARG A 140 19.89 -10.54 -16.03
CA ARG A 140 20.30 -10.57 -14.62
C ARG A 140 19.85 -9.35 -13.83
N ILE A 141 19.37 -8.30 -14.53
CA ILE A 141 18.83 -7.09 -13.90
C ILE A 141 17.33 -7.23 -13.82
N LEU A 142 16.81 -7.14 -12.62
CA LEU A 142 15.38 -7.09 -12.32
C LEU A 142 14.96 -5.65 -12.10
N LEU A 143 13.92 -5.23 -12.78
CA LEU A 143 13.33 -3.92 -12.66
C LEU A 143 12.09 -4.03 -11.77
N ALA A 144 11.94 -3.13 -10.82
CA ALA A 144 10.79 -3.05 -9.93
C ALA A 144 10.11 -1.69 -10.12
N ASP A 145 8.92 -1.69 -10.75
CA ASP A 145 8.06 -0.52 -10.83
C ASP A 145 7.22 -0.41 -9.56
N THR A 146 7.12 0.77 -9.00
CA THR A 146 6.46 1.00 -7.72
C THR A 146 5.40 2.08 -7.79
N ILE A 147 4.57 2.13 -6.73
CA ILE A 147 3.60 3.20 -6.55
C ILE A 147 4.28 4.58 -6.59
N GLY A 148 3.67 5.52 -7.31
CA GLY A 148 4.11 6.92 -7.31
C GLY A 148 3.80 7.63 -6.00
N PHE A 149 4.67 8.56 -5.61
CA PHE A 149 4.39 9.48 -4.52
C PHE A 149 3.38 10.54 -4.96
N ILE A 150 2.55 10.97 -4.02
CA ILE A 150 1.74 12.20 -4.14
C ILE A 150 1.99 13.05 -2.90
N ASP A 151 1.75 14.34 -3.04
CA ASP A 151 1.77 15.25 -1.91
C ASP A 151 0.62 14.99 -0.93
N ASN A 152 0.90 15.18 0.35
CA ASN A 152 -0.10 15.10 1.43
C ASN A 152 -0.80 13.74 1.58
N ILE A 153 -0.08 12.61 1.40
CA ILE A 153 -0.63 11.30 1.74
C ILE A 153 -0.87 11.22 3.26
N PRO A 154 -2.09 10.91 3.72
CA PRO A 154 -2.35 10.70 5.14
C PRO A 154 -1.48 9.56 5.69
N ASN A 155 -0.96 9.72 6.92
CA ASN A 155 -0.07 8.74 7.56
C ASN A 155 -0.64 7.31 7.60
N ALA A 156 -1.96 7.18 7.79
CA ALA A 156 -2.63 5.87 7.78
C ALA A 156 -2.52 5.18 6.41
N THR A 157 -2.62 5.95 5.33
CA THR A 157 -2.51 5.45 3.95
C THR A 157 -1.04 5.15 3.62
N LEU A 158 -0.12 6.02 4.02
CA LEU A 158 1.32 5.81 3.86
C LEU A 158 1.78 4.53 4.56
N ALA A 159 1.28 4.26 5.77
CA ALA A 159 1.58 3.04 6.50
C ALA A 159 1.10 1.77 5.78
N ALA A 160 0.00 1.84 5.02
CA ALA A 160 -0.50 0.71 4.23
C ALA A 160 0.45 0.39 3.05
N PHE A 161 1.04 1.39 2.42
CA PHE A 161 1.95 1.23 1.27
C PHE A 161 3.43 1.12 1.63
N LYS A 162 3.76 1.23 2.92
CA LYS A 162 5.15 1.17 3.40
C LYS A 162 5.89 -0.09 2.91
N ALA A 163 5.21 -1.21 2.79
CA ALA A 163 5.81 -2.45 2.31
C ALA A 163 6.19 -2.37 0.82
N THR A 164 5.33 -1.79 -0.01
CA THR A 164 5.55 -1.60 -1.46
C THR A 164 6.68 -0.61 -1.72
N ILE A 165 6.70 0.50 -0.97
CA ILE A 165 7.77 1.50 -1.05
C ILE A 165 9.11 0.91 -0.55
N ALA A 166 9.08 0.12 0.53
CA ALA A 166 10.27 -0.53 1.07
C ALA A 166 10.91 -1.49 0.05
N GLU A 167 10.12 -2.16 -0.78
CA GLU A 167 10.64 -3.05 -1.83
C GLU A 167 11.48 -2.31 -2.87
N ALA A 168 11.09 -1.06 -3.21
CA ALA A 168 11.86 -0.21 -4.12
C ALA A 168 13.11 0.37 -3.46
N ILE A 169 12.99 0.83 -2.21
CA ILE A 169 14.12 1.39 -1.45
C ILE A 169 15.15 0.29 -1.13
N ASP A 170 14.68 -0.91 -0.90
CA ASP A 170 15.49 -2.08 -0.64
C ASP A 170 16.14 -2.68 -1.91
N ALA A 171 15.97 -2.10 -3.10
CA ALA A 171 16.65 -2.52 -4.33
C ALA A 171 18.17 -2.26 -4.24
N ASP A 172 18.95 -2.97 -5.09
CA ASP A 172 20.40 -2.77 -5.16
C ASP A 172 20.76 -1.39 -5.74
N LEU A 173 19.89 -0.87 -6.61
CA LEU A 173 19.94 0.49 -7.15
C LEU A 173 18.53 1.08 -7.15
N THR A 174 18.37 2.30 -6.66
CA THR A 174 17.12 3.05 -6.74
C THR A 174 17.26 4.20 -7.73
N LEU A 175 16.41 4.20 -8.75
CA LEU A 175 16.29 5.30 -9.71
C LEU A 175 15.15 6.22 -9.29
N VAL A 176 15.47 7.50 -9.08
CA VAL A 176 14.49 8.53 -8.78
C VAL A 176 14.14 9.25 -10.07
N LEU A 177 12.86 9.19 -10.46
CA LEU A 177 12.35 9.89 -11.63
C LEU A 177 11.69 11.20 -11.18
N LEU A 178 12.13 12.27 -11.79
CA LEU A 178 11.61 13.63 -11.57
C LEU A 178 11.08 14.14 -12.90
N ASP A 179 9.85 14.65 -12.88
CA ASP A 179 9.32 15.44 -13.99
C ASP A 179 9.84 16.86 -13.83
N THR A 180 10.49 17.40 -14.85
CA THR A 180 11.04 18.76 -14.86
C THR A 180 10.14 19.75 -15.58
N SER A 181 8.96 19.31 -16.00
CA SER A 181 7.96 20.15 -16.68
C SER A 181 6.96 20.80 -15.71
N ASP A 182 7.01 20.47 -14.41
CA ASP A 182 6.21 21.09 -13.34
C ASP A 182 6.97 22.21 -12.62
#